data_b449fbd20fca1c4e38cfd621af41fdc9
#
_entry.id   b449fbd20fca1c4e38cfd621af41fdc9
#
_cell.length_a   1.000
_cell.length_b   1.000
_cell.length_c   1.000
_cell.angle_alpha   90.00
_cell.angle_beta   90.00
_cell.angle_gamma   90.00
#
_symmetry.space_group_name_H-M   'P 1'
#
loop_
_entity.id
_entity.type
_entity.pdbx_description
1 polymer ?
#
loop_
_entity_poly.entity_id
_entity_poly.type
_entity_poly.pdbx_seq_one_letter_code
_entity_poly.pdbx_strand_id
1 'polypeptide(L)'
;MLMLELKDICFERANKKILNHINLVLEKNKFYVITGPNGSGKSTLAKIIMGIEKPDSGQIIFEGKDITNLSVDERAKLGFGFAFQQPVHFKGITVFDLLKLAVGLEIQEEDALRLLKKVGITSKEYLKREINRSLSGGELKRIEIATVLARNPYIAIFDEPEAGIDLWSFQSLTEVFREIESTSNGITLVISHQERILNIADQIILLEKGQIKQIGDREEMVKTIFKDSSHVEEENYE
;
A
#
# COMPACT_ATOMS: atom_id res chain seq x y z
N MET A 1 17.09 -13.24 6.82
CA MET A 1 16.82 -12.13 5.89
C MET A 1 15.32 -11.92 5.85
N LEU A 2 14.79 -10.73 6.17
CA LEU A 2 13.34 -10.50 6.21
C LEU A 2 12.77 -10.70 4.81
N MET A 3 11.79 -11.59 4.66
CA MET A 3 11.25 -12.00 3.37
C MET A 3 9.79 -12.42 3.52
N LEU A 4 8.96 -11.96 2.58
CA LEU A 4 7.60 -12.44 2.40
C LEU A 4 7.52 -13.26 1.12
N GLU A 5 7.03 -14.48 1.21
CA GLU A 5 6.87 -15.37 0.06
C GLU A 5 5.42 -15.84 -0.08
N LEU A 6 4.87 -15.69 -1.25
CA LEU A 6 3.57 -16.24 -1.65
C LEU A 6 3.82 -17.43 -2.56
N LYS A 7 3.24 -18.58 -2.23
CA LYS A 7 3.36 -19.83 -2.98
C LYS A 7 2.00 -20.27 -3.48
N ASP A 8 1.85 -20.28 -4.77
CA ASP A 8 0.69 -20.83 -5.48
C ASP A 8 -0.67 -20.30 -4.98
N ILE A 9 -0.74 -19.00 -4.68
CA ILE A 9 -1.94 -18.35 -4.15
C ILE A 9 -3.02 -18.32 -5.24
N CYS A 10 -4.17 -18.94 -4.93
CA CYS A 10 -5.39 -18.84 -5.72
C CYS A 10 -6.51 -18.21 -4.87
N PHE A 11 -7.36 -17.43 -5.53
CA PHE A 11 -8.54 -16.85 -4.90
C PHE A 11 -9.67 -16.69 -5.91
N GLU A 12 -10.84 -17.19 -5.55
CA GLU A 12 -12.06 -17.13 -6.36
C GLU A 12 -13.18 -16.43 -5.57
N ARG A 13 -13.99 -15.64 -6.26
CA ARG A 13 -15.15 -15.00 -5.67
C ARG A 13 -16.29 -14.97 -6.71
N ALA A 14 -17.49 -15.37 -6.30
CA ALA A 14 -18.66 -15.44 -7.18
C ALA A 14 -18.39 -16.19 -8.50
N ASN A 15 -17.75 -17.36 -8.43
CA ASN A 15 -17.37 -18.22 -9.57
C ASN A 15 -16.40 -17.54 -10.56
N LYS A 16 -15.70 -16.49 -10.13
CA LYS A 16 -14.67 -15.83 -10.94
C LYS A 16 -13.32 -15.95 -10.25
N LYS A 17 -12.34 -16.50 -10.95
CA LYS A 17 -10.96 -16.51 -10.50
C LYS A 17 -10.41 -15.09 -10.51
N ILE A 18 -10.08 -14.58 -9.32
CA ILE A 18 -9.50 -13.24 -9.13
C ILE A 18 -7.98 -13.33 -9.10
N LEU A 19 -7.45 -14.35 -8.42
CA LEU A 19 -6.02 -14.66 -8.43
C LEU A 19 -5.82 -16.10 -8.83
N ASN A 20 -4.81 -16.37 -9.64
CA ASN A 20 -4.57 -17.66 -10.24
C ASN A 20 -3.07 -17.99 -10.23
N HIS A 21 -2.67 -18.87 -9.31
CA HIS A 21 -1.30 -19.36 -9.13
C HIS A 21 -0.26 -18.24 -8.93
N ILE A 22 -0.53 -17.29 -8.02
CA ILE A 22 0.41 -16.23 -7.69
C ILE A 22 1.60 -16.80 -6.92
N ASN A 23 2.78 -16.61 -7.50
CA ASN A 23 4.06 -16.86 -6.86
C ASN A 23 4.85 -15.57 -6.80
N LEU A 24 5.23 -15.11 -5.60
CA LEU A 24 5.87 -13.82 -5.40
C LEU A 24 6.80 -13.87 -4.20
N VAL A 25 7.99 -13.32 -4.34
CA VAL A 25 8.94 -13.12 -3.25
C VAL A 25 9.22 -11.63 -3.11
N LEU A 26 9.01 -11.11 -1.90
CA LEU A 26 9.32 -9.72 -1.55
C LEU A 26 10.43 -9.71 -0.50
N GLU A 27 11.50 -8.98 -0.79
CA GLU A 27 12.69 -8.89 0.04
C GLU A 27 12.71 -7.61 0.86
N LYS A 28 13.35 -7.65 2.01
CA LYS A 28 13.59 -6.50 2.89
C LYS A 28 14.30 -5.35 2.18
N ASN A 29 14.04 -4.14 2.65
CA ASN A 29 14.65 -2.91 2.17
C ASN A 29 14.38 -2.66 0.68
N LYS A 30 13.21 -3.06 0.21
CA LYS A 30 12.77 -2.80 -1.16
C LYS A 30 11.40 -2.15 -1.20
N PHE A 31 11.24 -1.27 -2.15
CA PHE A 31 10.01 -0.59 -2.51
C PHE A 31 9.43 -1.25 -3.77
N TYR A 32 8.32 -1.94 -3.60
CA TYR A 32 7.61 -2.62 -4.68
C TYR A 32 6.38 -1.84 -5.11
N VAL A 33 6.14 -1.79 -6.40
CA VAL A 33 4.86 -1.30 -6.94
C VAL A 33 4.16 -2.41 -7.71
N ILE A 34 2.92 -2.71 -7.33
CA ILE A 34 2.02 -3.57 -8.13
C ILE A 34 1.20 -2.67 -9.03
N THR A 35 1.27 -2.92 -10.33
CA THR A 35 0.49 -2.23 -11.34
C THR A 35 -0.23 -3.22 -12.26
N GLY A 36 -1.07 -2.71 -13.15
CA GLY A 36 -1.84 -3.49 -14.10
C GLY A 36 -3.28 -3.02 -14.24
N PRO A 37 -4.06 -3.53 -15.20
CA PRO A 37 -5.41 -3.09 -15.48
C PRO A 37 -6.35 -3.16 -14.27
N ASN A 38 -7.43 -2.35 -14.29
CA ASN A 38 -8.47 -2.43 -13.28
C ASN A 38 -9.13 -3.82 -13.29
N GLY A 39 -9.39 -4.36 -12.10
CA GLY A 39 -9.94 -5.71 -11.96
C GLY A 39 -8.93 -6.86 -12.15
N SER A 40 -7.63 -6.58 -12.27
CA SER A 40 -6.60 -7.63 -12.39
C SER A 40 -6.30 -8.37 -11.08
N GLY A 41 -6.83 -7.92 -9.93
CA GLY A 41 -6.65 -8.58 -8.63
C GLY A 41 -5.67 -7.91 -7.67
N LYS A 42 -5.13 -6.71 -7.99
CA LYS A 42 -4.11 -6.00 -7.18
C LYS A 42 -4.53 -5.80 -5.73
N SER A 43 -5.67 -5.14 -5.50
CA SER A 43 -6.19 -4.90 -4.14
C SER A 43 -6.57 -6.19 -3.42
N THR A 44 -7.02 -7.21 -4.15
CA THR A 44 -7.29 -8.54 -3.59
C THR A 44 -6.01 -9.20 -3.10
N LEU A 45 -4.93 -9.13 -3.88
CA LEU A 45 -3.62 -9.65 -3.49
C LEU A 45 -3.11 -8.96 -2.22
N ALA A 46 -3.19 -7.63 -2.16
CA ALA A 46 -2.82 -6.86 -0.98
C ALA A 46 -3.65 -7.24 0.26
N LYS A 47 -4.97 -7.41 0.10
CA LYS A 47 -5.85 -7.85 1.19
C LYS A 47 -5.54 -9.26 1.67
N ILE A 48 -5.16 -10.16 0.79
CA ILE A 48 -4.72 -11.52 1.14
C ILE A 48 -3.39 -11.46 1.90
N ILE A 49 -2.44 -10.65 1.49
CA ILE A 49 -1.18 -10.44 2.21
C ILE A 49 -1.43 -9.90 3.62
N MET A 50 -2.39 -8.99 3.79
CA MET A 50 -2.75 -8.45 5.12
C MET A 50 -3.61 -9.41 5.95
N GLY A 51 -4.21 -10.45 5.36
CA GLY A 51 -5.12 -11.39 6.04
C GLY A 51 -6.56 -10.89 6.14
N ILE A 52 -6.93 -9.85 5.39
CA ILE A 52 -8.31 -9.34 5.26
C ILE A 52 -9.15 -10.33 4.46
N GLU A 53 -8.58 -10.88 3.40
CA GLU A 53 -9.15 -11.96 2.61
C GLU A 53 -8.29 -13.22 2.82
N LYS A 54 -8.92 -14.40 2.83
CA LYS A 54 -8.23 -15.68 2.96
C LYS A 54 -8.12 -16.31 1.57
N PRO A 55 -6.92 -16.77 1.13
CA PRO A 55 -6.79 -17.47 -0.13
C PRO A 55 -7.51 -18.82 -0.09
N ASP A 56 -8.01 -19.28 -1.24
CA ASP A 56 -8.64 -20.61 -1.37
C ASP A 56 -7.59 -21.72 -1.36
N SER A 57 -6.39 -21.43 -1.91
CA SER A 57 -5.24 -22.35 -1.87
C SER A 57 -3.93 -21.58 -1.88
N GLY A 58 -2.84 -22.29 -1.63
CA GLY A 58 -1.49 -21.75 -1.55
C GLY A 58 -1.06 -21.42 -0.13
N GLN A 59 0.13 -20.84 0.00
CA GLN A 59 0.75 -20.53 1.28
C GLN A 59 1.36 -19.12 1.28
N ILE A 60 1.30 -18.44 2.42
CA ILE A 60 1.97 -17.17 2.68
C ILE A 60 3.01 -17.42 3.77
N ILE A 61 4.27 -17.23 3.44
CA ILE A 61 5.39 -17.49 4.34
C ILE A 61 6.07 -16.17 4.65
N PHE A 62 6.15 -15.83 5.92
CA PHE A 62 6.86 -14.65 6.42
C PHE A 62 7.96 -15.08 7.37
N GLU A 63 9.21 -14.72 7.08
CA GLU A 63 10.38 -15.11 7.90
C GLU A 63 10.47 -16.62 8.11
N GLY A 64 10.15 -17.40 7.08
CA GLY A 64 10.15 -18.87 7.13
C GLY A 64 8.98 -19.50 7.89
N LYS A 65 8.03 -18.69 8.39
CA LYS A 65 6.84 -19.17 9.10
C LYS A 65 5.61 -19.05 8.20
N ASP A 66 4.80 -20.09 8.17
CA ASP A 66 3.50 -20.05 7.49
C ASP A 66 2.52 -19.17 8.28
N ILE A 67 2.09 -18.09 7.65
CA ILE A 67 1.13 -17.12 8.20
C ILE A 67 -0.21 -17.16 7.46
N THR A 68 -0.45 -18.13 6.60
CA THR A 68 -1.62 -18.20 5.72
C THR A 68 -2.94 -18.07 6.48
N ASN A 69 -3.02 -18.71 7.65
CA ASN A 69 -4.23 -18.73 8.47
C ASN A 69 -4.26 -17.68 9.59
N LEU A 70 -3.23 -16.85 9.72
CA LEU A 70 -3.22 -15.77 10.72
C LEU A 70 -4.24 -14.70 10.36
N SER A 71 -4.94 -14.21 11.37
CA SER A 71 -5.89 -13.10 11.29
C SER A 71 -5.19 -11.75 11.05
N VAL A 72 -5.96 -10.72 10.71
CA VAL A 72 -5.46 -9.35 10.51
C VAL A 72 -4.71 -8.82 11.73
N ASP A 73 -5.26 -9.03 12.93
CA ASP A 73 -4.66 -8.57 14.18
C ASP A 73 -3.37 -9.32 14.53
N GLU A 74 -3.28 -10.62 14.24
CA GLU A 74 -2.04 -11.39 14.39
C GLU A 74 -0.96 -10.91 13.43
N ARG A 75 -1.31 -10.65 12.15
CA ARG A 75 -0.35 -10.08 11.19
C ARG A 75 0.04 -8.64 11.55
N ALA A 76 -0.89 -7.84 12.06
CA ALA A 76 -0.58 -6.52 12.56
C ALA A 76 0.43 -6.55 13.74
N LYS A 77 0.35 -7.56 14.62
CA LYS A 77 1.34 -7.79 15.69
C LYS A 77 2.70 -8.26 15.15
N LEU A 78 2.72 -8.91 14.00
CA LEU A 78 3.95 -9.25 13.28
C LEU A 78 4.56 -8.05 12.53
N GLY A 79 3.94 -6.87 12.59
CA GLY A 79 4.45 -5.66 11.97
C GLY A 79 3.94 -5.43 10.55
N PHE A 80 2.75 -5.95 10.19
CA PHE A 80 2.07 -5.59 8.95
C PHE A 80 1.24 -4.33 9.15
N GLY A 81 1.33 -3.38 8.22
CA GLY A 81 0.52 -2.17 8.16
C GLY A 81 -0.19 -2.07 6.81
N PHE A 82 -1.42 -1.54 6.82
CA PHE A 82 -2.24 -1.42 5.61
C PHE A 82 -2.96 -0.08 5.57
N ALA A 83 -2.80 0.66 4.47
CA ALA A 83 -3.59 1.83 4.15
C ALA A 83 -4.58 1.47 3.03
N PHE A 84 -5.86 1.71 3.27
CA PHE A 84 -6.93 1.33 2.35
C PHE A 84 -7.06 2.32 1.18
N GLN A 85 -7.63 1.88 0.07
CA GLN A 85 -7.96 2.75 -1.07
C GLN A 85 -8.90 3.88 -0.65
N GLN A 86 -9.93 3.57 0.14
CA GLN A 86 -10.80 4.57 0.74
C GLN A 86 -10.48 4.71 2.23
N PRO A 87 -10.10 5.92 2.69
CA PRO A 87 -9.82 6.16 4.09
C PRO A 87 -11.03 5.86 4.97
N VAL A 88 -10.77 5.29 6.13
CA VAL A 88 -11.82 4.99 7.11
C VAL A 88 -12.17 6.24 7.91
N HIS A 89 -13.45 6.54 8.04
CA HIS A 89 -13.96 7.61 8.88
C HIS A 89 -14.31 7.07 10.27
N PHE A 90 -13.84 7.76 11.29
CA PHE A 90 -14.14 7.42 12.67
C PHE A 90 -14.94 8.55 13.33
N LYS A 91 -16.11 8.24 13.88
CA LYS A 91 -16.92 9.23 14.58
C LYS A 91 -16.39 9.41 16.02
N GLY A 92 -16.12 10.66 16.41
CA GLY A 92 -15.69 11.00 17.77
C GLY A 92 -14.23 10.66 18.08
N ILE A 93 -13.40 10.35 17.06
CA ILE A 93 -11.97 10.12 17.21
C ILE A 93 -11.21 11.27 16.54
N THR A 94 -10.30 11.90 17.27
CA THR A 94 -9.40 12.93 16.73
C THR A 94 -8.21 12.29 16.02
N VAL A 95 -7.50 13.09 15.21
CA VAL A 95 -6.23 12.67 14.60
C VAL A 95 -5.23 12.24 15.68
N PHE A 96 -5.17 12.95 16.80
CA PHE A 96 -4.29 12.59 17.91
C PHE A 96 -4.68 11.25 18.54
N ASP A 97 -5.98 11.00 18.75
CA ASP A 97 -6.46 9.73 19.27
C ASP A 97 -6.11 8.56 18.33
N LEU A 98 -6.24 8.76 17.01
CA LEU A 98 -5.85 7.74 16.05
C LEU A 98 -4.34 7.43 16.10
N LEU A 99 -3.50 8.45 16.19
CA LEU A 99 -2.05 8.26 16.34
C LEU A 99 -1.69 7.58 17.66
N LYS A 100 -2.38 7.91 18.77
CA LYS A 100 -2.25 7.18 20.05
C LYS A 100 -2.56 5.70 19.91
N LEU A 101 -3.65 5.37 19.22
CA LEU A 101 -4.03 3.98 18.98
C LEU A 101 -3.00 3.24 18.13
N ALA A 102 -2.33 3.93 17.21
CA ALA A 102 -1.33 3.33 16.33
C ALA A 102 0.01 3.06 17.04
N VAL A 103 0.50 4.01 17.82
CA VAL A 103 1.86 3.97 18.41
C VAL A 103 1.82 3.44 19.85
N GLY A 104 0.75 3.73 20.57
CA GLY A 104 0.59 3.49 22.00
C GLY A 104 0.07 4.74 22.72
N LEU A 105 -0.62 4.53 23.81
CA LEU A 105 -1.36 5.58 24.51
C LEU A 105 -0.48 6.68 25.15
N GLU A 106 0.83 6.46 25.25
CA GLU A 106 1.76 7.38 25.90
C GLU A 106 2.44 8.40 24.96
N ILE A 107 2.11 8.39 23.64
CA ILE A 107 2.67 9.34 22.69
C ILE A 107 2.30 10.79 23.08
N GLN A 108 3.28 11.70 23.04
CA GLN A 108 3.08 13.12 23.29
C GLN A 108 2.66 13.86 22.01
N GLU A 109 2.05 15.06 22.18
CA GLU A 109 1.61 15.88 21.04
C GLU A 109 2.77 16.23 20.08
N GLU A 110 3.97 16.46 20.61
CA GLU A 110 5.16 16.78 19.82
C GLU A 110 5.56 15.61 18.91
N ASP A 111 5.47 14.36 19.39
CA ASP A 111 5.80 13.17 18.61
C ASP A 111 4.72 12.92 17.54
N ALA A 112 3.46 13.07 17.90
CA ALA A 112 2.35 13.00 16.97
C ALA A 112 2.48 14.05 15.85
N LEU A 113 2.89 15.27 16.19
CA LEU A 113 3.13 16.32 15.21
C LEU A 113 4.34 16.00 14.30
N ARG A 114 5.39 15.37 14.83
CA ARG A 114 6.51 14.88 14.00
C ARG A 114 6.07 13.85 12.97
N LEU A 115 5.19 12.92 13.35
CA LEU A 115 4.60 11.94 12.42
C LEU A 115 3.76 12.61 11.33
N LEU A 116 2.92 13.59 11.69
CA LEU A 116 2.13 14.35 10.72
C LEU A 116 3.00 15.18 9.77
N LYS A 117 4.10 15.74 10.26
CA LYS A 117 5.05 16.50 9.43
C LYS A 117 5.67 15.63 8.33
N LYS A 118 5.94 14.35 8.59
CA LYS A 118 6.45 13.41 7.58
C LYS A 118 5.52 13.28 6.38
N VAL A 119 4.21 13.48 6.57
CA VAL A 119 3.21 13.44 5.50
C VAL A 119 2.74 14.85 5.06
N GLY A 120 3.53 15.89 5.36
CA GLY A 120 3.26 17.26 4.94
C GLY A 120 2.14 17.98 5.71
N ILE A 121 1.76 17.50 6.89
CA ILE A 121 0.79 18.16 7.78
C ILE A 121 1.55 18.84 8.92
N THR A 122 1.65 20.18 8.89
CA THR A 122 2.52 20.93 9.82
C THR A 122 1.79 21.64 10.94
N SER A 123 0.47 21.90 10.82
CA SER A 123 -0.30 22.62 11.83
C SER A 123 -0.71 21.73 13.00
N LYS A 124 -0.47 22.21 14.23
CA LYS A 124 -0.92 21.54 15.47
C LYS A 124 -2.43 21.39 15.58
N GLU A 125 -3.19 22.24 14.91
CA GLU A 125 -4.66 22.20 14.94
C GLU A 125 -5.21 20.89 14.40
N TYR A 126 -4.48 20.22 13.48
CA TYR A 126 -4.89 18.91 12.97
C TYR A 126 -4.98 17.85 14.04
N LEU A 127 -4.16 17.90 15.08
CA LEU A 127 -4.23 16.93 16.20
C LEU A 127 -5.61 16.88 16.85
N LYS A 128 -6.31 18.03 16.93
CA LYS A 128 -7.62 18.15 17.56
C LYS A 128 -8.80 17.95 16.59
N ARG A 129 -8.54 17.85 15.28
CA ARG A 129 -9.61 17.65 14.29
C ARG A 129 -10.10 16.20 14.36
N GLU A 130 -11.41 16.03 14.27
CA GLU A 130 -12.02 14.71 14.14
C GLU A 130 -11.77 14.12 12.76
N ILE A 131 -11.63 12.79 12.71
CA ILE A 131 -11.49 12.01 11.48
C ILE A 131 -12.86 11.81 10.85
N ASN A 132 -13.39 12.86 10.28
CA ASN A 132 -14.71 12.91 9.69
C ASN A 132 -14.67 13.65 8.32
N ARG A 133 -15.85 13.90 7.76
CA ARG A 133 -16.02 14.56 6.46
C ARG A 133 -15.55 16.03 6.41
N SER A 134 -15.09 16.63 7.51
CA SER A 134 -14.52 17.98 7.51
C SER A 134 -13.06 18.01 7.03
N LEU A 135 -12.40 16.84 6.98
CA LEU A 135 -11.10 16.67 6.38
C LEU A 135 -11.26 16.41 4.87
N SER A 136 -10.42 17.03 4.05
CA SER A 136 -10.34 16.70 2.63
C SER A 136 -9.86 15.26 2.42
N GLY A 137 -10.15 14.68 1.25
CA GLY A 137 -9.69 13.33 0.91
C GLY A 137 -8.16 13.20 1.01
N GLY A 138 -7.42 14.21 0.54
CA GLY A 138 -5.96 14.24 0.62
C GLY A 138 -5.43 14.37 2.05
N GLU A 139 -6.10 15.12 2.93
CA GLU A 139 -5.72 15.19 4.35
C GLU A 139 -5.93 13.85 5.05
N LEU A 140 -7.10 13.24 4.85
CA LEU A 140 -7.41 11.92 5.40
C LEU A 140 -6.40 10.87 4.95
N LYS A 141 -6.05 10.88 3.68
CA LYS A 141 -5.08 9.92 3.13
C LYS A 141 -3.70 10.08 3.74
N ARG A 142 -3.23 11.33 3.89
CA ARG A 142 -1.95 11.61 4.55
C ARG A 142 -1.96 11.21 6.02
N ILE A 143 -3.06 11.43 6.73
CA ILE A 143 -3.22 10.99 8.13
C ILE A 143 -3.20 9.46 8.22
N GLU A 144 -3.88 8.76 7.30
CA GLU A 144 -3.86 7.30 7.23
C GLU A 144 -2.44 6.77 7.02
N ILE A 145 -1.70 7.34 6.06
CA ILE A 145 -0.30 6.99 5.80
C ILE A 145 0.56 7.25 7.04
N ALA A 146 0.41 8.42 7.70
CA ALA A 146 1.12 8.71 8.94
C ALA A 146 0.83 7.68 10.03
N THR A 147 -0.41 7.20 10.12
CA THR A 147 -0.83 6.18 11.08
C THR A 147 -0.18 4.82 10.81
N VAL A 148 -0.07 4.42 9.54
CA VAL A 148 0.64 3.19 9.15
C VAL A 148 2.13 3.32 9.49
N LEU A 149 2.77 4.43 9.08
CA LEU A 149 4.19 4.67 9.31
C LEU A 149 4.56 4.81 10.79
N ALA A 150 3.64 5.34 11.61
CA ALA A 150 3.83 5.50 13.04
C ALA A 150 4.16 4.20 13.77
N ARG A 151 3.68 3.07 13.25
CA ARG A 151 3.93 1.73 13.79
C ARG A 151 5.28 1.16 13.40
N ASN A 152 6.04 1.84 12.54
CA ASN A 152 7.29 1.36 11.97
C ASN A 152 7.17 -0.10 11.46
N PRO A 153 6.26 -0.38 10.52
CA PRO A 153 5.93 -1.74 10.12
C PRO A 153 7.09 -2.41 9.38
N TYR A 154 7.20 -3.74 9.53
CA TYR A 154 8.09 -4.55 8.69
C TYR A 154 7.55 -4.70 7.26
N ILE A 155 6.24 -4.68 7.10
CA ILE A 155 5.56 -4.68 5.80
C ILE A 155 4.51 -3.57 5.81
N ALA A 156 4.71 -2.56 4.97
CA ALA A 156 3.77 -1.47 4.76
C ALA A 156 3.08 -1.64 3.40
N ILE A 157 1.76 -1.74 3.39
CA ILE A 157 0.96 -1.89 2.17
C ILE A 157 0.09 -0.65 1.99
N PHE A 158 0.13 -0.07 0.80
CA PHE A 158 -0.66 1.10 0.42
C PHE A 158 -1.47 0.79 -0.84
N ASP A 159 -2.80 0.73 -0.71
CA ASP A 159 -3.71 0.40 -1.81
C ASP A 159 -4.23 1.69 -2.45
N GLU A 160 -3.73 2.01 -3.65
CA GLU A 160 -4.04 3.23 -4.43
C GLU A 160 -4.03 4.50 -3.55
N PRO A 161 -2.88 4.84 -2.93
CA PRO A 161 -2.80 5.95 -1.99
C PRO A 161 -3.09 7.31 -2.62
N GLU A 162 -3.04 7.41 -3.93
CA GLU A 162 -3.37 8.59 -4.73
C GLU A 162 -4.87 8.74 -5.03
N ALA A 163 -5.70 7.74 -4.77
CA ALA A 163 -7.11 7.78 -5.14
C ALA A 163 -7.85 8.93 -4.43
N GLY A 164 -8.52 9.78 -5.23
CA GLY A 164 -9.28 10.91 -4.71
C GLY A 164 -8.45 12.09 -4.20
N ILE A 165 -7.16 12.13 -4.53
CA ILE A 165 -6.25 13.22 -4.18
C ILE A 165 -6.08 14.18 -5.37
N ASP A 166 -6.09 15.48 -5.11
CA ASP A 166 -5.79 16.52 -6.11
C ASP A 166 -4.29 16.52 -6.50
N LEU A 167 -3.97 17.15 -7.64
CA LEU A 167 -2.62 17.15 -8.21
C LEU A 167 -1.55 17.71 -7.26
N TRP A 168 -1.87 18.73 -6.47
CA TRP A 168 -0.92 19.38 -5.56
C TRP A 168 -0.63 18.49 -4.33
N SER A 169 -1.68 17.91 -3.77
CA SER A 169 -1.57 16.93 -2.68
C SER A 169 -0.85 15.67 -3.12
N PHE A 170 -1.01 15.26 -4.39
CA PHE A 170 -0.31 14.10 -4.96
C PHE A 170 1.20 14.33 -5.06
N GLN A 171 1.65 15.55 -5.39
CA GLN A 171 3.07 15.87 -5.42
C GLN A 171 3.69 15.67 -4.01
N SER A 172 3.05 16.23 -2.98
CA SER A 172 3.51 16.04 -1.60
C SER A 172 3.52 14.56 -1.17
N LEU A 173 2.51 13.79 -1.60
CA LEU A 173 2.45 12.35 -1.35
C LEU A 173 3.62 11.61 -2.00
N THR A 174 4.00 11.98 -3.21
CA THR A 174 5.15 11.39 -3.92
C THR A 174 6.46 11.61 -3.14
N GLU A 175 6.64 12.78 -2.53
CA GLU A 175 7.81 13.07 -1.68
C GLU A 175 7.83 12.19 -0.43
N VAL A 176 6.67 11.95 0.19
CA VAL A 176 6.54 11.01 1.32
C VAL A 176 6.99 9.61 0.93
N PHE A 177 6.58 9.12 -0.25
CA PHE A 177 6.99 7.79 -0.70
C PHE A 177 8.48 7.70 -1.04
N ARG A 178 9.11 8.77 -1.53
CA ARG A 178 10.57 8.83 -1.69
C ARG A 178 11.30 8.77 -0.36
N GLU A 179 10.77 9.45 0.67
CA GLU A 179 11.35 9.36 2.02
C GLU A 179 11.20 7.94 2.58
N ILE A 180 10.04 7.29 2.38
CA ILE A 180 9.82 5.91 2.78
C ILE A 180 10.81 4.97 2.08
N GLU A 181 10.95 5.08 0.75
CA GLU A 181 11.89 4.27 -0.02
C GLU A 181 13.31 4.37 0.54
N SER A 182 13.80 5.59 0.78
CA SER A 182 15.17 5.82 1.23
C SER A 182 15.43 5.47 2.71
N THR A 183 14.39 5.39 3.55
CA THR A 183 14.53 5.23 5.01
C THR A 183 13.94 3.94 5.56
N SER A 184 13.10 3.25 4.80
CA SER A 184 12.43 2.03 5.27
C SER A 184 13.43 0.87 5.44
N ASN A 185 13.35 0.22 6.59
CA ASN A 185 14.08 -1.01 6.88
C ASN A 185 13.23 -2.27 6.68
N GLY A 186 12.04 -2.12 6.08
CA GLY A 186 11.06 -3.17 5.84
C GLY A 186 10.82 -3.45 4.36
N ILE A 187 9.65 -3.96 4.06
CA ILE A 187 9.10 -4.12 2.73
C ILE A 187 8.01 -3.06 2.55
N THR A 188 8.10 -2.24 1.53
CA THR A 188 7.04 -1.32 1.14
C THR A 188 6.38 -1.83 -0.12
N LEU A 189 5.07 -2.00 -0.11
CA LEU A 189 4.27 -2.47 -1.24
C LEU A 189 3.18 -1.45 -1.55
N VAL A 190 3.25 -0.83 -2.70
CA VAL A 190 2.27 0.16 -3.16
C VAL A 190 1.52 -0.39 -4.37
N ILE A 191 0.20 -0.31 -4.36
CA ILE A 191 -0.61 -0.53 -5.56
C ILE A 191 -0.82 0.83 -6.19
N SER A 192 -0.34 1.02 -7.40
CA SER A 192 -0.50 2.26 -8.15
C SER A 192 -0.31 2.05 -9.65
N HIS A 193 -0.92 2.92 -10.45
CA HIS A 193 -0.68 3.04 -11.89
C HIS A 193 -0.08 4.40 -12.26
N GLN A 194 0.22 5.22 -11.26
CA GLN A 194 0.78 6.55 -11.46
C GLN A 194 2.28 6.48 -11.76
N GLU A 195 2.69 7.05 -12.88
CA GLU A 195 4.07 7.06 -13.33
C GLU A 195 5.05 7.57 -12.26
N ARG A 196 4.65 8.60 -11.50
CA ARG A 196 5.47 9.17 -10.43
C ARG A 196 5.74 8.19 -9.29
N ILE A 197 4.79 7.30 -8.98
CA ILE A 197 4.95 6.25 -7.98
C ILE A 197 5.77 5.10 -8.55
N LEU A 198 5.51 4.68 -9.81
CA LEU A 198 6.32 3.67 -10.51
C LEU A 198 7.79 4.07 -10.56
N ASN A 199 8.09 5.37 -10.73
CA ASN A 199 9.45 5.90 -10.77
C ASN A 199 10.18 5.94 -9.40
N ILE A 200 9.52 5.56 -8.30
CA ILE A 200 10.14 5.39 -6.98
C ILE A 200 10.52 3.92 -6.74
N ALA A 201 9.87 2.98 -7.42
CA ALA A 201 10.02 1.55 -7.16
C ALA A 201 11.44 1.04 -7.38
N ASP A 202 11.88 0.12 -6.53
CA ASP A 202 13.02 -0.75 -6.82
C ASP A 202 12.61 -1.82 -7.82
N GLN A 203 11.40 -2.39 -7.63
CA GLN A 203 10.83 -3.38 -8.53
C GLN A 203 9.35 -3.13 -8.78
N ILE A 204 8.92 -3.37 -10.01
CA ILE A 204 7.54 -3.26 -10.45
C ILE A 204 7.01 -4.66 -10.79
N ILE A 205 5.81 -4.95 -10.28
CA ILE A 205 5.08 -6.20 -10.49
C ILE A 205 3.86 -5.89 -11.36
N LEU A 206 3.84 -6.40 -12.58
CA LEU A 206 2.71 -6.29 -13.48
C LEU A 206 1.75 -7.46 -13.27
N LEU A 207 0.55 -7.15 -12.78
CA LEU A 207 -0.52 -8.10 -12.54
C LEU A 207 -1.60 -7.97 -13.61
N GLU A 208 -1.85 -9.03 -14.37
CA GLU A 208 -2.90 -9.09 -15.38
C GLU A 208 -3.72 -10.36 -15.24
N LYS A 209 -5.04 -10.23 -15.33
CA LYS A 209 -6.00 -11.37 -15.30
C LYS A 209 -5.74 -12.34 -14.14
N GLY A 210 -5.37 -11.80 -12.99
CA GLY A 210 -5.11 -12.57 -11.78
C GLY A 210 -3.76 -13.31 -11.75
N GLN A 211 -2.85 -13.01 -12.66
CA GLN A 211 -1.52 -13.62 -12.74
C GLN A 211 -0.42 -12.55 -12.77
N ILE A 212 0.75 -12.87 -12.22
CA ILE A 212 1.93 -12.04 -12.40
C ILE A 212 2.46 -12.27 -13.81
N LYS A 213 2.36 -11.22 -14.65
CA LYS A 213 2.84 -11.26 -16.04
C LYS A 213 4.35 -11.03 -16.10
N GLN A 214 4.82 -10.07 -15.34
CA GLN A 214 6.23 -9.69 -15.31
C GLN A 214 6.60 -9.06 -13.97
N ILE A 215 7.84 -9.28 -13.56
CA ILE A 215 8.49 -8.56 -12.46
C ILE A 215 9.82 -8.07 -13.01
N GLY A 216 10.15 -6.82 -12.77
CA GLY A 216 11.43 -6.26 -13.23
C GLY A 216 11.76 -4.96 -12.55
N ASP A 217 12.97 -4.47 -12.83
CA ASP A 217 13.45 -3.20 -12.32
C ASP A 217 12.69 -2.04 -12.96
N ARG A 218 12.61 -0.93 -12.24
CA ARG A 218 11.92 0.30 -12.64
C ARG A 218 12.20 0.71 -14.07
N GLU A 219 13.50 0.75 -14.47
CA GLU A 219 13.90 1.29 -15.76
C GLU A 219 13.38 0.48 -16.95
N GLU A 220 13.32 -0.84 -16.79
CA GLU A 220 12.80 -1.76 -17.81
C GLU A 220 11.26 -1.69 -17.84
N MET A 221 10.63 -1.80 -16.67
CA MET A 221 9.18 -1.93 -16.56
C MET A 221 8.43 -0.66 -16.96
N VAL A 222 8.93 0.52 -16.57
CA VAL A 222 8.31 1.80 -16.94
C VAL A 222 8.31 1.96 -18.46
N LYS A 223 9.42 1.62 -19.12
CA LYS A 223 9.49 1.66 -20.59
C LYS A 223 8.50 0.71 -21.26
N THR A 224 8.32 -0.49 -20.72
CA THR A 224 7.39 -1.49 -21.25
C THR A 224 5.94 -1.04 -21.07
N ILE A 225 5.55 -0.65 -19.84
CA ILE A 225 4.18 -0.28 -19.51
C ILE A 225 3.68 0.92 -20.31
N PHE A 226 4.52 1.95 -20.50
CA PHE A 226 4.11 3.17 -21.22
C PHE A 226 4.28 3.06 -22.74
N LYS A 227 5.13 2.17 -23.27
CA LYS A 227 5.17 1.89 -24.71
C LYS A 227 3.94 1.12 -25.18
N ASP A 228 3.51 0.11 -24.42
CA ASP A 228 2.29 -0.64 -24.75
C ASP A 228 1.04 0.24 -24.69
N SER A 229 1.03 1.28 -23.85
CA SER A 229 -0.09 2.25 -23.76
C SER A 229 -0.22 3.12 -25.01
N SER A 230 0.89 3.47 -25.67
CA SER A 230 0.87 4.29 -26.89
C SER A 230 0.37 3.53 -28.12
N HIS A 231 0.51 2.21 -28.16
CA HIS A 231 -0.02 1.39 -29.28
C HIS A 231 -1.52 1.10 -29.19
N VAL A 232 -2.10 1.11 -27.98
CA VAL A 232 -3.55 0.87 -27.80
C VAL A 232 -4.40 2.08 -28.19
N GLU A 233 -3.85 3.29 -28.17
CA GLU A 233 -4.56 4.51 -28.61
C GLU A 233 -4.60 4.62 -30.14
N GLU A 234 -3.64 4.08 -30.88
CA GLU A 234 -3.62 4.10 -32.36
C GLU A 234 -4.61 3.11 -32.98
N GLU A 235 -4.89 1.97 -32.34
CA GLU A 235 -5.85 0.97 -32.87
C GLU A 235 -7.34 1.33 -32.65
N ASN A 236 -7.66 2.35 -31.88
CA ASN A 236 -9.06 2.78 -31.66
C ASN A 236 -9.49 3.97 -32.54
N TYR A 237 -8.67 4.39 -33.48
CA TYR A 237 -8.97 5.48 -34.44
C TYR A 237 -9.00 5.00 -35.90
N GLU A 238 -8.96 3.69 -36.17
CA GLU A 238 -9.28 3.08 -37.46
C GLU A 238 -10.65 2.33 -37.37
#